data_7f33903a2cb3aef69248a236590f349b
#
_entry.id   7f33903a2cb3aef69248a236590f349b
#
_cell.length_a   1.000
_cell.length_b   1.000
_cell.length_c   1.000
_cell.angle_alpha   90.00
_cell.angle_beta   90.00
_cell.angle_gamma   90.00
#
_symmetry.space_group_name_H-M   'P 1'
#
loop_
_entity.id
_entity.type
_entity.pdbx_description
1 polymer ?
#
loop_
_entity_poly.entity_id
_entity_poly.type
_entity_poly.pdbx_seq_one_letter_code
_entity_poly.pdbx_strand_id
1 'polypeptide(L)'
;YDRIYYEKYLGCLIGENMIQWGVAGYSAVAMAGVFVIFSKKKKYTGLKLGFVLLNLFLLIPFAGHVLNGFSYVSNRWIWAYGMLIAYILVQAYPELFTLGIREKRRIFVMLLIYGGLALFSESARTERNIMALMMLVLAVFTVVSYGNVFTQGKYLCGMIVAVLVTSIFLNVSYQYSYEKDYLSEFEEKNQALEKLQAGPDKVIRSMDDPVVTRYDQYKTGSYVNTAMYMGTNSTSYYFSVANGNISRFFD
;
A
#
# COMPACT_ATOMS: atom_id res chain seq x y z
N TYR A 1 4.86 -12.25 -12.50
CA TYR A 1 3.88 -12.34 -11.40
C TYR A 1 3.15 -13.68 -11.50
N ASP A 2 2.86 -14.27 -10.36
CA ASP A 2 2.09 -15.50 -10.22
C ASP A 2 0.58 -15.21 -10.13
N ARG A 3 -0.24 -16.28 -10.09
CA ARG A 3 -1.69 -16.13 -9.92
C ARG A 3 -2.04 -15.36 -8.63
N ILE A 4 -1.29 -15.60 -7.56
CA ILE A 4 -1.52 -14.97 -6.25
C ILE A 4 -1.35 -13.45 -6.34
N TYR A 5 -0.42 -12.95 -7.16
CA TYR A 5 -0.24 -11.52 -7.39
C TYR A 5 -1.52 -10.86 -7.94
N TYR A 6 -2.11 -11.46 -8.97
CA TYR A 6 -3.31 -10.90 -9.61
C TYR A 6 -4.56 -10.98 -8.71
N GLU A 7 -4.64 -12.00 -7.87
CA GLU A 7 -5.68 -12.09 -6.86
C GLU A 7 -5.51 -10.99 -5.79
N LYS A 8 -4.31 -10.75 -5.32
CA LYS A 8 -4.01 -9.66 -4.37
C LYS A 8 -4.16 -8.27 -4.98
N TYR A 9 -3.92 -8.13 -6.28
CA TYR A 9 -4.06 -6.86 -6.98
C TYR A 9 -5.46 -6.25 -6.82
N LEU A 10 -6.50 -7.04 -6.99
CA LEU A 10 -7.89 -6.57 -6.80
C LEU A 10 -8.15 -6.13 -5.35
N GLY A 11 -7.66 -6.89 -4.38
CA GLY A 11 -7.75 -6.50 -2.96
C GLY A 11 -6.98 -5.22 -2.63
N CYS A 12 -5.85 -4.99 -3.27
CA CYS A 12 -5.03 -3.79 -3.07
C CYS A 12 -5.71 -2.52 -3.58
N LEU A 13 -6.55 -2.62 -4.61
CA LEU A 13 -7.30 -1.47 -5.13
C LEU A 13 -8.38 -0.96 -4.17
N ILE A 14 -8.82 -1.79 -3.23
CA ILE A 14 -9.85 -1.42 -2.25
C ILE A 14 -9.23 -1.04 -0.90
N GLY A 15 -8.16 -1.69 -0.55
CA GLY A 15 -7.55 -1.59 0.77
C GLY A 15 -6.04 -1.50 0.72
N GLU A 16 -5.39 -1.75 1.85
CA GLU A 16 -3.95 -1.61 2.03
C GLU A 16 -3.21 -2.95 1.94
N ASN A 17 -3.66 -3.85 1.08
CA ASN A 17 -2.93 -5.09 0.85
C ASN A 17 -1.58 -4.79 0.19
N MET A 18 -0.56 -5.49 0.64
CA MET A 18 0.77 -5.36 0.07
C MET A 18 0.82 -6.09 -1.28
N ILE A 19 1.25 -5.39 -2.32
CA ILE A 19 1.54 -5.96 -3.63
C ILE A 19 3.02 -5.78 -3.93
N GLN A 20 3.77 -6.86 -3.94
CA GLN A 20 5.16 -6.88 -4.39
C GLN A 20 5.97 -5.70 -3.82
N TRP A 21 6.11 -5.64 -2.50
CA TRP A 21 6.84 -4.61 -1.76
C TRP A 21 6.24 -3.20 -1.81
N GLY A 22 5.00 -3.05 -2.22
CA GLY A 22 4.30 -1.77 -2.24
C GLY A 22 2.89 -1.85 -1.70
N VAL A 23 2.41 -0.75 -1.14
CA VAL A 23 1.03 -0.57 -0.66
C VAL A 23 0.43 0.62 -1.40
N ALA A 24 -0.80 0.48 -1.90
CA ALA A 24 -1.46 1.55 -2.66
C ALA A 24 -1.68 2.83 -1.82
N GLY A 25 -1.92 2.68 -0.53
CA GLY A 25 -1.88 3.76 0.46
C GLY A 25 -2.91 4.86 0.28
N TYR A 26 -4.07 4.58 -0.34
CA TYR A 26 -5.17 5.52 -0.46
C TYR A 26 -6.46 4.95 0.13
N SER A 27 -7.36 5.82 0.57
CA SER A 27 -8.70 5.41 0.99
C SER A 27 -9.54 4.97 -0.22
N ALA A 28 -10.21 3.82 -0.11
CA ALA A 28 -11.12 3.32 -1.15
C ALA A 28 -12.19 4.36 -1.56
N VAL A 29 -12.58 5.26 -0.65
CA VAL A 29 -13.50 6.37 -0.92
C VAL A 29 -13.00 7.26 -2.06
N ALA A 30 -11.69 7.41 -2.22
CA ALA A 30 -11.11 8.22 -3.29
C ALA A 30 -11.44 7.69 -4.70
N MET A 31 -11.77 6.40 -4.83
CA MET A 31 -12.27 5.82 -6.09
C MET A 31 -13.58 6.47 -6.56
N ALA A 32 -14.38 7.06 -5.67
CA ALA A 32 -15.53 7.84 -6.08
C ALA A 32 -15.13 8.99 -7.02
N GLY A 33 -13.99 9.64 -6.79
CA GLY A 33 -13.42 10.64 -7.69
C GLY A 33 -13.09 10.07 -9.07
N VAL A 34 -12.51 8.87 -9.11
CA VAL A 34 -12.24 8.17 -10.37
C VAL A 34 -13.54 7.91 -11.13
N PHE A 35 -14.57 7.41 -10.46
CA PHE A 35 -15.87 7.17 -11.12
C PHE A 35 -16.48 8.47 -11.67
N VAL A 36 -16.33 9.57 -10.94
CA VAL A 36 -16.82 10.89 -11.38
C VAL A 36 -16.10 11.31 -12.66
N ILE A 37 -14.76 11.31 -12.71
CA ILE A 37 -14.04 11.73 -13.92
C ILE A 37 -14.35 10.82 -15.12
N PHE A 38 -14.50 9.51 -14.92
CA PHE A 38 -14.86 8.58 -15.98
C PHE A 38 -16.30 8.72 -16.44
N SER A 39 -17.21 9.23 -15.59
CA SER A 39 -18.58 9.55 -16.00
C SER A 39 -18.65 10.70 -17.02
N LYS A 40 -17.67 11.60 -17.03
CA LYS A 40 -17.55 12.74 -17.95
C LYS A 40 -16.88 12.31 -19.26
N LYS A 41 -17.57 12.35 -20.40
CA LYS A 41 -17.08 11.78 -21.67
C LYS A 41 -15.75 12.38 -22.16
N LYS A 42 -15.66 13.69 -22.31
CA LYS A 42 -14.53 14.39 -22.96
C LYS A 42 -13.63 15.18 -21.98
N LYS A 43 -13.99 15.23 -20.71
CA LYS A 43 -13.24 15.94 -19.67
C LYS A 43 -12.24 15.02 -18.98
N TYR A 44 -11.14 15.55 -18.51
CA TYR A 44 -10.12 14.82 -17.74
C TYR A 44 -9.41 13.69 -18.49
N THR A 45 -9.24 13.81 -19.81
CA THR A 45 -8.62 12.74 -20.63
C THR A 45 -7.23 12.37 -20.15
N GLY A 46 -6.40 13.36 -19.77
CA GLY A 46 -5.05 13.11 -19.24
C GLY A 46 -5.07 12.30 -17.93
N LEU A 47 -5.98 12.64 -16.99
CA LEU A 47 -6.12 11.90 -15.73
C LEU A 47 -6.63 10.47 -15.94
N LYS A 48 -7.58 10.29 -16.84
CA LYS A 48 -8.07 8.96 -17.22
C LYS A 48 -6.97 8.11 -17.84
N LEU A 49 -6.19 8.71 -18.75
CA LEU A 49 -5.06 8.02 -19.38
C LEU A 49 -4.01 7.66 -18.32
N GLY A 50 -3.64 8.59 -17.44
CA GLY A 50 -2.71 8.33 -16.35
C GLY A 50 -3.18 7.19 -15.43
N PHE A 51 -4.46 7.20 -15.06
CA PHE A 51 -5.07 6.13 -14.28
C PHE A 51 -4.97 4.78 -14.98
N VAL A 52 -5.33 4.70 -16.26
CA VAL A 52 -5.26 3.45 -17.05
C VAL A 52 -3.81 2.99 -17.19
N LEU A 53 -2.87 3.90 -17.52
CA LEU A 53 -1.45 3.54 -17.67
C LEU A 53 -0.84 3.02 -16.38
N LEU A 54 -1.11 3.63 -15.24
CA LEU A 54 -0.56 3.14 -13.96
C LEU A 54 -1.17 1.78 -13.57
N ASN A 55 -2.46 1.54 -13.87
CA ASN A 55 -3.04 0.21 -13.70
C ASN A 55 -2.38 -0.83 -14.63
N LEU A 56 -2.12 -0.48 -15.89
CA LEU A 56 -1.38 -1.36 -16.81
C LEU A 56 0.03 -1.64 -16.29
N PHE A 57 0.71 -0.66 -15.71
CA PHE A 57 2.04 -0.86 -15.12
C PHE A 57 1.99 -1.82 -13.92
N LEU A 58 0.93 -1.77 -13.11
CA LEU A 58 0.72 -2.74 -12.02
C LEU A 58 0.48 -4.16 -12.56
N LEU A 59 -0.14 -4.30 -13.72
CA LEU A 59 -0.42 -5.60 -14.33
C LEU A 59 0.78 -6.22 -15.05
N ILE A 60 1.80 -5.41 -15.39
CA ILE A 60 2.95 -5.86 -16.18
C ILE A 60 4.19 -5.93 -15.30
N PRO A 61 4.75 -7.14 -15.01
CA PRO A 61 5.94 -7.30 -14.17
C PRO A 61 7.14 -6.47 -14.63
N PHE A 62 7.31 -6.34 -15.94
CA PHE A 62 8.39 -5.56 -16.54
C PHE A 62 8.38 -4.10 -16.08
N ALA A 63 7.20 -3.49 -15.89
CA ALA A 63 7.10 -2.13 -15.38
C ALA A 63 7.69 -2.01 -13.96
N GLY A 64 7.40 -2.97 -13.10
CA GLY A 64 7.98 -3.03 -11.75
C GLY A 64 9.49 -3.21 -11.75
N HIS A 65 10.04 -3.91 -12.74
CA HIS A 65 11.49 -4.08 -12.91
C HIS A 65 12.15 -2.76 -13.37
N VAL A 66 11.60 -2.11 -14.40
CA VAL A 66 12.11 -0.83 -14.92
C VAL A 66 12.05 0.26 -13.85
N LEU A 67 10.89 0.42 -13.18
CA LEU A 67 10.67 1.46 -12.18
C LEU A 67 11.44 1.23 -10.87
N ASN A 68 12.01 0.04 -10.69
CA ASN A 68 12.93 -0.29 -9.60
C ASN A 68 14.40 -0.31 -10.07
N GLY A 69 14.74 0.44 -11.09
CA GLY A 69 16.12 0.60 -11.57
C GLY A 69 16.72 -0.68 -12.16
N PHE A 70 15.92 -1.52 -12.81
CA PHE A 70 16.31 -2.80 -13.41
C PHE A 70 16.93 -3.82 -12.42
N SER A 71 16.69 -3.65 -11.12
CA SER A 71 17.17 -4.56 -10.09
C SER A 71 16.29 -5.81 -10.01
N TYR A 72 15.24 -5.78 -9.22
CA TYR A 72 14.25 -6.87 -9.11
C TYR A 72 12.85 -6.31 -9.28
N VAL A 73 11.88 -7.17 -9.55
CA VAL A 73 10.49 -6.74 -9.72
C VAL A 73 9.95 -6.22 -8.40
N SER A 74 9.58 -4.93 -8.36
CA SER A 74 9.04 -4.28 -7.17
C SER A 74 8.05 -3.19 -7.54
N ASN A 75 6.97 -3.09 -6.78
CA ASN A 75 5.96 -2.04 -6.92
C ASN A 75 6.14 -0.90 -5.90
N ARG A 76 7.35 -0.65 -5.42
CA ARG A 76 7.62 0.48 -4.51
C ARG A 76 7.19 1.83 -5.07
N TRP A 77 7.09 1.97 -6.37
CA TRP A 77 6.59 3.16 -7.07
C TRP A 77 5.07 3.38 -6.94
N ILE A 78 4.32 2.44 -6.36
CA ILE A 78 2.85 2.48 -6.24
C ILE A 78 2.31 3.70 -5.48
N TRP A 79 3.15 4.36 -4.69
CA TRP A 79 2.81 5.64 -4.07
C TRP A 79 2.38 6.70 -5.10
N ALA A 80 2.96 6.68 -6.31
CA ALA A 80 2.58 7.58 -7.39
C ALA A 80 1.14 7.30 -7.86
N TYR A 81 0.71 6.04 -7.83
CA TYR A 81 -0.68 5.66 -8.09
C TYR A 81 -1.61 6.23 -7.02
N GLY A 82 -1.27 6.09 -5.74
CA GLY A 82 -2.02 6.68 -4.62
C GLY A 82 -2.14 8.20 -4.74
N MET A 83 -1.04 8.88 -5.07
CA MET A 83 -1.05 10.33 -5.32
C MET A 83 -1.94 10.72 -6.50
N LEU A 84 -1.91 9.96 -7.60
CA LEU A 84 -2.80 10.22 -8.73
C LEU A 84 -4.27 10.07 -8.32
N ILE A 85 -4.63 9.04 -7.56
CA ILE A 85 -6.01 8.84 -7.07
C ILE A 85 -6.45 10.02 -6.19
N ALA A 86 -5.59 10.48 -5.27
CA ALA A 86 -5.87 11.63 -4.43
C ALA A 86 -6.05 12.91 -5.27
N TYR A 87 -5.18 13.14 -6.24
CA TYR A 87 -5.30 14.28 -7.15
C TYR A 87 -6.58 14.23 -7.99
N ILE A 88 -6.95 13.05 -8.49
CA ILE A 88 -8.21 12.83 -9.20
C ILE A 88 -9.40 13.21 -8.31
N LEU A 89 -9.40 12.82 -7.03
CA LEU A 89 -10.47 13.16 -6.10
C LEU A 89 -10.61 14.68 -5.94
N VAL A 90 -9.49 15.39 -5.79
CA VAL A 90 -9.50 16.86 -5.69
C VAL A 90 -10.05 17.49 -6.97
N GLN A 91 -9.63 17.03 -8.14
CA GLN A 91 -10.12 17.53 -9.42
C GLN A 91 -11.60 17.18 -9.70
N ALA A 92 -12.06 16.05 -9.19
CA ALA A 92 -13.45 15.62 -9.32
C ALA A 92 -14.39 16.34 -8.35
N TYR A 93 -13.86 16.92 -7.27
CA TYR A 93 -14.67 17.51 -6.20
C TYR A 93 -15.70 18.56 -6.69
N PRO A 94 -15.34 19.56 -7.55
CA PRO A 94 -16.32 20.50 -8.07
C PRO A 94 -17.43 19.85 -8.90
N GLU A 95 -17.12 18.73 -9.56
CA GLU A 95 -18.08 18.02 -10.41
C GLU A 95 -19.19 17.32 -9.61
N LEU A 96 -18.95 17.02 -8.33
CA LEU A 96 -19.92 16.34 -7.46
C LEU A 96 -21.23 17.15 -7.34
N PHE A 97 -21.15 18.47 -7.45
CA PHE A 97 -22.27 19.38 -7.34
C PHE A 97 -23.07 19.56 -8.64
N THR A 98 -22.53 19.08 -9.76
CA THR A 98 -23.08 19.32 -11.11
C THR A 98 -23.40 18.06 -11.88
N LEU A 99 -23.48 16.91 -11.19
CA LEU A 99 -23.74 15.60 -11.81
C LEU A 99 -25.19 15.50 -12.33
N GLY A 100 -25.32 15.26 -13.62
CA GLY A 100 -26.60 14.93 -14.24
C GLY A 100 -26.99 13.47 -14.01
N ILE A 101 -28.25 13.15 -14.25
CA ILE A 101 -28.81 11.79 -14.05
C ILE A 101 -28.04 10.70 -14.82
N ARG A 102 -27.57 11.01 -16.04
CA ARG A 102 -26.80 10.06 -16.85
C ARG A 102 -25.42 9.77 -16.26
N GLU A 103 -24.80 10.76 -15.65
CA GLU A 103 -23.49 10.63 -14.99
C GLU A 103 -23.63 9.83 -13.70
N LYS A 104 -24.63 10.13 -12.89
CA LYS A 104 -24.97 9.37 -11.67
C LYS A 104 -25.20 7.90 -11.97
N ARG A 105 -25.95 7.58 -13.04
CA ARG A 105 -26.16 6.19 -13.46
C ARG A 105 -24.86 5.50 -13.85
N ARG A 106 -23.94 6.19 -14.55
CA ARG A 106 -22.62 5.62 -14.90
C ARG A 106 -21.78 5.37 -13.66
N ILE A 107 -21.74 6.31 -12.72
CA ILE A 107 -21.03 6.16 -11.45
C ILE A 107 -21.53 4.93 -10.70
N PHE A 108 -22.84 4.76 -10.62
CA PHE A 108 -23.43 3.58 -9.98
C PHE A 108 -23.05 2.26 -10.66
N VAL A 109 -23.08 2.24 -11.99
CA VAL A 109 -22.65 1.04 -12.76
C VAL A 109 -21.17 0.74 -12.53
N MET A 110 -20.30 1.76 -12.52
CA MET A 110 -18.89 1.58 -12.22
C MET A 110 -18.66 1.05 -10.80
N LEU A 111 -19.42 1.53 -9.81
CA LEU A 111 -19.38 0.98 -8.46
C LEU A 111 -19.74 -0.50 -8.41
N LEU A 112 -20.79 -0.91 -9.13
CA LEU A 112 -21.21 -2.32 -9.18
C LEU A 112 -20.13 -3.20 -9.82
N ILE A 113 -19.54 -2.75 -10.93
CA ILE A 113 -18.46 -3.49 -11.61
C ILE A 113 -17.25 -3.58 -10.69
N TYR A 114 -16.81 -2.46 -10.13
CA TYR A 114 -15.64 -2.39 -9.26
C TYR A 114 -15.82 -3.24 -7.98
N GLY A 115 -16.96 -3.08 -7.31
CA GLY A 115 -17.30 -3.84 -6.12
C GLY A 115 -17.43 -5.35 -6.41
N GLY A 116 -18.04 -5.70 -7.55
CA GLY A 116 -18.14 -7.09 -8.01
C GLY A 116 -16.77 -7.70 -8.24
N LEU A 117 -15.89 -7.02 -8.98
CA LEU A 117 -14.52 -7.47 -9.22
C LEU A 117 -13.73 -7.63 -7.92
N ALA A 118 -13.88 -6.67 -7.01
CA ALA A 118 -13.22 -6.70 -5.72
C ALA A 118 -13.67 -7.89 -4.88
N LEU A 119 -14.96 -8.14 -4.79
CA LEU A 119 -15.51 -9.27 -4.02
C LEU A 119 -15.26 -10.63 -4.67
N PHE A 120 -14.86 -10.66 -5.94
CA PHE A 120 -14.52 -11.90 -6.62
C PHE A 120 -13.16 -12.46 -6.17
N SER A 121 -12.27 -11.62 -5.67
CA SER A 121 -10.97 -12.03 -5.14
C SER A 121 -11.08 -12.50 -3.69
N GLU A 122 -10.55 -13.66 -3.36
CA GLU A 122 -10.49 -14.16 -1.98
C GLU A 122 -9.69 -13.23 -1.06
N SER A 123 -8.59 -12.66 -1.57
CA SER A 123 -7.76 -11.73 -0.83
C SER A 123 -8.47 -10.40 -0.53
N ALA A 124 -9.53 -10.07 -1.27
CA ALA A 124 -10.34 -8.88 -1.05
C ALA A 124 -11.43 -9.08 0.02
N ARG A 125 -11.72 -10.31 0.43
CA ARG A 125 -12.78 -10.65 1.40
C ARG A 125 -12.35 -10.53 2.86
N THR A 126 -11.29 -9.80 3.14
CA THR A 126 -10.92 -9.46 4.52
C THR A 126 -11.93 -8.47 5.09
N GLU A 127 -12.17 -8.51 6.40
CA GLU A 127 -13.06 -7.58 7.09
C GLU A 127 -12.74 -6.12 6.76
N ARG A 128 -11.46 -5.80 6.70
CA ARG A 128 -10.95 -4.48 6.34
C ARG A 128 -11.36 -4.04 4.93
N ASN A 129 -11.17 -4.89 3.94
CA ASN A 129 -11.54 -4.59 2.56
C ASN A 129 -13.05 -4.47 2.40
N ILE A 130 -13.82 -5.26 3.13
CA ILE A 130 -15.29 -5.16 3.18
C ILE A 130 -15.69 -3.80 3.76
N MET A 131 -15.10 -3.37 4.88
CA MET A 131 -15.37 -2.05 5.46
C MET A 131 -14.97 -0.92 4.51
N ALA A 132 -13.82 -1.01 3.85
CA ALA A 132 -13.38 -0.05 2.86
C ALA A 132 -14.36 0.05 1.67
N LEU A 133 -14.87 -1.10 1.19
CA LEU A 133 -15.89 -1.14 0.14
C LEU A 133 -17.21 -0.53 0.62
N MET A 134 -17.64 -0.80 1.85
CA MET A 134 -18.84 -0.18 2.43
C MET A 134 -18.71 1.34 2.50
N MET A 135 -17.55 1.87 2.87
CA MET A 135 -17.30 3.31 2.87
C MET A 135 -17.36 3.90 1.45
N LEU A 136 -16.84 3.20 0.45
CA LEU A 136 -16.96 3.60 -0.94
C LEU A 136 -18.42 3.60 -1.41
N VAL A 137 -19.21 2.57 -1.06
CA VAL A 137 -20.64 2.50 -1.36
C VAL A 137 -21.37 3.69 -0.74
N LEU A 138 -21.09 4.01 0.52
CA LEU A 138 -21.68 5.15 1.21
C LEU A 138 -21.32 6.48 0.54
N ALA A 139 -20.05 6.66 0.14
CA ALA A 139 -19.60 7.84 -0.60
C ALA A 139 -20.33 8.00 -1.93
N VAL A 140 -20.40 6.93 -2.73
CA VAL A 140 -21.10 6.96 -4.01
C VAL A 140 -22.60 7.20 -3.83
N PHE A 141 -23.22 6.56 -2.83
CA PHE A 141 -24.62 6.79 -2.51
C PHE A 141 -24.88 8.26 -2.17
N THR A 142 -24.02 8.88 -1.35
CA THR A 142 -24.10 10.30 -0.99
C THR A 142 -24.05 11.19 -2.24
N VAL A 143 -23.09 10.92 -3.13
CA VAL A 143 -22.93 11.68 -4.38
C VAL A 143 -24.11 11.52 -5.32
N VAL A 144 -24.63 10.31 -5.48
CA VAL A 144 -25.77 10.03 -6.38
C VAL A 144 -27.07 10.60 -5.83
N SER A 145 -27.24 10.63 -4.50
CA SER A 145 -28.44 11.17 -3.84
C SER A 145 -28.48 12.70 -3.81
N TYR A 146 -27.34 13.37 -4.04
CA TYR A 146 -27.31 14.83 -4.08
C TYR A 146 -28.22 15.40 -5.20
N GLY A 147 -28.95 16.42 -4.86
CA GLY A 147 -29.94 17.03 -5.75
C GLY A 147 -31.36 16.41 -5.65
N ASN A 148 -31.46 15.16 -5.17
CA ASN A 148 -32.75 14.51 -4.92
C ASN A 148 -33.10 14.49 -3.41
N VAL A 149 -32.13 14.05 -2.58
CA VAL A 149 -32.29 13.95 -1.12
C VAL A 149 -31.66 15.14 -0.43
N PHE A 150 -30.47 15.55 -0.89
CA PHE A 150 -29.71 16.68 -0.35
C PHE A 150 -29.66 17.79 -1.39
N THR A 151 -30.32 18.93 -1.10
CA THR A 151 -30.37 20.07 -2.04
C THR A 151 -29.30 21.12 -1.76
N GLN A 152 -28.75 21.15 -0.53
CA GLN A 152 -27.74 22.13 -0.15
C GLN A 152 -26.33 21.53 -0.23
N GLY A 153 -25.42 22.21 -0.94
CA GLY A 153 -24.04 21.77 -1.13
C GLY A 153 -23.26 21.56 0.17
N LYS A 154 -23.58 22.32 1.23
CA LYS A 154 -22.95 22.14 2.55
C LYS A 154 -23.17 20.76 3.16
N TYR A 155 -24.33 20.15 2.94
CA TYR A 155 -24.61 18.80 3.43
C TYR A 155 -23.87 17.75 2.64
N LEU A 156 -23.78 17.90 1.30
CA LEU A 156 -22.95 17.01 0.48
C LEU A 156 -21.48 17.09 0.92
N CYS A 157 -20.95 18.29 1.08
CA CYS A 157 -19.58 18.52 1.54
C CYS A 157 -19.34 17.88 2.91
N GLY A 158 -20.22 18.14 3.89
CA GLY A 158 -20.12 17.56 5.23
C GLY A 158 -20.16 16.03 5.23
N MET A 159 -21.04 15.43 4.42
CA MET A 159 -21.14 13.98 4.30
C MET A 159 -19.90 13.37 3.66
N ILE A 160 -19.33 13.97 2.61
CA ILE A 160 -18.11 13.47 1.97
C ILE A 160 -16.94 13.56 2.94
N VAL A 161 -16.80 14.69 3.64
CA VAL A 161 -15.75 14.85 4.66
C VAL A 161 -15.92 13.81 5.78
N ALA A 162 -17.14 13.62 6.28
CA ALA A 162 -17.39 12.61 7.32
C ALA A 162 -17.03 11.20 6.86
N VAL A 163 -17.40 10.81 5.65
CA VAL A 163 -17.06 9.50 5.08
C VAL A 163 -15.55 9.36 4.89
N LEU A 164 -14.86 10.40 4.41
CA LEU A 164 -13.40 10.39 4.27
C LEU A 164 -12.68 10.24 5.63
N VAL A 165 -13.08 11.06 6.60
CA VAL A 165 -12.49 11.01 7.96
C VAL A 165 -12.73 9.64 8.60
N THR A 166 -13.95 9.12 8.51
CA THR A 166 -14.27 7.78 9.03
C THR A 166 -13.45 6.70 8.33
N SER A 167 -13.30 6.77 7.01
CA SER A 167 -12.49 5.82 6.26
C SER A 167 -11.01 5.87 6.66
N ILE A 168 -10.45 7.06 6.82
CA ILE A 168 -9.07 7.24 7.29
C ILE A 168 -8.92 6.69 8.70
N PHE A 169 -9.85 7.02 9.62
CA PHE A 169 -9.84 6.53 10.99
C PHE A 169 -9.88 5.01 11.06
N LEU A 170 -10.76 4.37 10.30
CA LEU A 170 -10.86 2.91 10.23
C LEU A 170 -9.56 2.28 9.70
N ASN A 171 -8.94 2.87 8.68
CA ASN A 171 -7.67 2.40 8.15
C ASN A 171 -6.55 2.50 9.18
N VAL A 172 -6.42 3.66 9.84
CA VAL A 172 -5.40 3.88 10.86
C VAL A 172 -5.62 2.96 12.07
N SER A 173 -6.85 2.89 12.57
CA SER A 173 -7.19 2.02 13.72
C SER A 173 -6.88 0.56 13.43
N TYR A 174 -7.18 0.09 12.21
CA TYR A 174 -6.88 -1.27 11.82
C TYR A 174 -5.38 -1.53 11.69
N GLN A 175 -4.62 -0.57 11.16
CA GLN A 175 -3.17 -0.68 11.00
C GLN A 175 -2.44 -0.75 12.36
N TYR A 176 -2.94 -0.01 13.34
CA TYR A 176 -2.36 0.07 14.67
C TYR A 176 -3.19 -0.68 15.72
N SER A 177 -4.10 -1.57 15.31
CA SER A 177 -4.85 -2.38 16.26
C SER A 177 -3.94 -3.39 16.96
N TYR A 178 -4.29 -3.71 18.22
CA TYR A 178 -3.57 -4.68 19.04
C TYR A 178 -3.39 -6.05 18.37
N GLU A 179 -4.36 -6.49 17.58
CA GLU A 179 -4.30 -7.77 16.86
C GLU A 179 -3.23 -7.80 15.74
N LYS A 180 -2.80 -6.65 15.23
CA LYS A 180 -1.76 -6.56 14.19
C LYS A 180 -0.37 -6.39 14.75
N ASP A 181 -0.29 -6.06 16.02
CA ASP A 181 0.92 -6.00 16.85
C ASP A 181 2.14 -5.27 16.24
N TYR A 182 1.88 -4.31 15.34
CA TYR A 182 2.97 -3.52 14.76
C TYR A 182 3.74 -2.72 15.82
N LEU A 183 3.08 -2.41 16.94
CA LEU A 183 3.74 -1.71 18.06
C LEU A 183 4.65 -2.64 18.85
N SER A 184 4.42 -3.95 18.82
CA SER A 184 5.31 -4.94 19.46
C SER A 184 6.63 -5.14 18.71
N GLU A 185 6.68 -4.71 17.45
CA GLU A 185 7.93 -4.69 16.68
C GLU A 185 8.86 -3.54 17.10
N PHE A 186 8.33 -2.56 17.86
CA PHE A 186 9.13 -1.47 18.40
C PHE A 186 9.67 -1.85 19.79
N GLU A 187 10.96 -1.83 19.90
CA GLU A 187 11.64 -2.07 21.16
C GLU A 187 11.66 -0.80 22.03
N GLU A 188 11.58 -0.97 23.35
CA GLU A 188 11.80 0.13 24.26
C GLU A 188 13.22 0.68 24.13
N LYS A 189 13.40 1.92 24.53
CA LYS A 189 14.70 2.58 24.48
C LYS A 189 15.77 1.73 25.20
N ASN A 190 16.82 1.38 24.47
CA ASN A 190 17.96 0.56 24.87
C ASN A 190 17.73 -0.98 24.89
N GLN A 191 16.51 -1.49 24.78
CA GLN A 191 16.30 -2.94 24.75
C GLN A 191 16.92 -3.59 23.50
N ALA A 192 16.89 -2.91 22.36
CA ALA A 192 17.56 -3.40 21.15
C ALA A 192 19.06 -3.63 21.38
N LEU A 193 19.70 -2.76 22.12
CA LEU A 193 21.10 -2.88 22.52
C LEU A 193 21.35 -4.12 23.39
N GLU A 194 20.51 -4.33 24.41
CA GLU A 194 20.62 -5.49 25.30
C GLU A 194 20.42 -6.81 24.55
N LYS A 195 19.41 -6.85 23.66
CA LYS A 195 19.15 -8.01 22.82
C LYS A 195 20.30 -8.31 21.86
N LEU A 196 20.89 -7.29 21.23
CA LEU A 196 22.03 -7.41 20.34
C LEU A 196 23.32 -7.80 21.09
N GLN A 197 23.46 -7.41 22.35
CA GLN A 197 24.63 -7.72 23.18
C GLN A 197 24.51 -9.02 23.97
N ALA A 198 23.38 -9.70 23.91
CA ALA A 198 23.15 -10.97 24.59
C ALA A 198 23.77 -12.14 23.83
N GLY A 199 24.34 -13.11 24.55
CA GLY A 199 24.79 -14.38 23.98
C GLY A 199 26.18 -14.38 23.34
N PRO A 200 26.34 -14.94 22.10
CA PRO A 200 27.65 -15.18 21.49
C PRO A 200 28.54 -13.94 21.35
N ASP A 201 27.93 -12.76 21.24
CA ASP A 201 28.66 -11.49 21.07
C ASP A 201 29.55 -11.14 22.26
N LYS A 202 29.13 -11.49 23.48
CA LYS A 202 29.97 -11.32 24.66
C LYS A 202 31.19 -12.21 24.63
N VAL A 203 31.03 -13.44 24.12
CA VAL A 203 32.13 -14.40 23.97
C VAL A 203 33.11 -13.92 22.90
N ILE A 204 32.60 -13.48 21.73
CA ILE A 204 33.43 -12.95 20.64
C ILE A 204 34.23 -11.73 21.09
N ARG A 205 33.62 -10.79 21.84
CA ARG A 205 34.32 -9.63 22.38
C ARG A 205 35.38 -9.98 23.44
N SER A 206 35.21 -11.09 24.15
CA SER A 206 36.19 -11.56 25.12
C SER A 206 37.38 -12.30 24.49
N MET A 207 37.25 -12.70 23.22
CA MET A 207 38.33 -13.25 22.42
C MET A 207 39.20 -12.09 21.93
N ASP A 208 40.34 -11.88 22.54
CA ASP A 208 41.31 -10.83 22.19
C ASP A 208 41.99 -11.14 20.82
N ASP A 209 41.17 -11.23 19.77
CA ASP A 209 41.64 -11.51 18.40
C ASP A 209 41.19 -10.34 17.49
N PRO A 210 42.05 -9.35 17.30
CA PRO A 210 41.60 -8.06 16.86
C PRO A 210 41.37 -7.91 15.35
N VAL A 211 41.82 -8.78 14.44
CA VAL A 211 41.81 -8.33 13.04
C VAL A 211 41.61 -9.42 11.97
N VAL A 212 41.85 -10.66 12.23
CA VAL A 212 42.03 -11.67 11.16
C VAL A 212 40.87 -12.66 11.06
N THR A 213 40.16 -12.88 12.17
CA THR A 213 39.14 -13.92 12.24
C THR A 213 37.75 -13.34 11.95
N ARG A 214 36.97 -14.03 11.12
CA ARG A 214 35.58 -13.71 10.85
C ARG A 214 34.69 -14.66 11.63
N TYR A 215 33.64 -14.11 12.22
CA TYR A 215 32.68 -14.83 13.04
C TYR A 215 31.29 -14.74 12.43
N ASP A 216 30.62 -15.87 12.37
CA ASP A 216 29.22 -15.93 11.97
C ASP A 216 28.38 -16.68 12.99
N GLN A 217 27.16 -16.23 13.18
CA GLN A 217 26.21 -16.89 14.07
C GLN A 217 25.38 -17.91 13.29
N TYR A 218 25.47 -19.15 13.70
CA TYR A 218 24.73 -20.24 13.08
C TYR A 218 23.25 -20.21 13.56
N LYS A 219 22.30 -20.21 12.63
CA LYS A 219 20.85 -20.24 12.87
C LYS A 219 20.22 -18.98 13.51
N THR A 220 20.83 -17.86 13.48
CA THR A 220 20.24 -16.62 13.99
C THR A 220 19.67 -15.77 12.85
N GLY A 221 18.79 -16.30 12.03
CA GLY A 221 18.28 -15.67 10.80
C GLY A 221 17.72 -14.24 10.91
N SER A 222 17.73 -13.64 12.08
CA SER A 222 17.20 -12.30 12.31
C SER A 222 18.27 -11.21 12.54
N TYR A 223 19.53 -11.57 12.68
CA TYR A 223 20.57 -10.61 13.11
C TYR A 223 21.68 -10.41 12.07
N VAL A 224 21.31 -10.36 10.80
CA VAL A 224 22.21 -9.89 9.75
C VAL A 224 22.66 -8.46 10.08
N ASN A 225 23.92 -8.14 9.84
CA ASN A 225 24.55 -6.87 10.16
C ASN A 225 24.88 -6.60 11.66
N THR A 226 24.66 -7.54 12.56
CA THR A 226 25.02 -7.38 13.98
C THR A 226 26.51 -7.07 14.14
N ALA A 227 27.37 -7.69 13.33
CA ALA A 227 28.82 -7.46 13.34
C ALA A 227 29.20 -6.00 13.12
N MET A 228 28.48 -5.26 12.27
CA MET A 228 28.73 -3.83 12.05
C MET A 228 28.55 -3.02 13.33
N TYR A 229 27.51 -3.35 14.08
CA TYR A 229 27.21 -2.69 15.36
C TYR A 229 28.21 -3.09 16.45
N MET A 230 28.61 -4.35 16.45
CA MET A 230 29.51 -4.93 17.44
C MET A 230 30.98 -4.59 17.18
N GLY A 231 31.31 -4.05 16.02
CA GLY A 231 32.70 -3.80 15.60
C GLY A 231 33.50 -5.09 15.37
N THR A 232 32.84 -6.19 15.03
CA THR A 232 33.46 -7.48 14.73
C THR A 232 33.42 -7.76 13.22
N ASN A 233 34.26 -8.67 12.75
CA ASN A 233 34.27 -9.12 11.37
C ASN A 233 33.27 -10.27 11.19
N SER A 234 32.39 -10.19 10.18
CA SER A 234 31.44 -11.25 9.84
C SER A 234 31.32 -11.41 8.33
N THR A 235 30.82 -12.55 7.88
CA THR A 235 30.41 -12.79 6.49
C THR A 235 28.92 -12.61 6.31
N SER A 236 28.14 -12.51 7.40
CA SER A 236 26.69 -12.36 7.38
C SER A 236 26.27 -10.89 7.31
N TYR A 237 26.07 -10.41 6.10
CA TYR A 237 25.60 -9.05 5.83
C TYR A 237 24.34 -9.05 4.98
N TYR A 238 23.44 -8.13 5.29
CA TYR A 238 22.36 -7.80 4.37
C TYR A 238 22.75 -6.60 3.51
N PHE A 239 22.78 -6.80 2.20
CA PHE A 239 22.95 -5.74 1.22
C PHE A 239 21.73 -5.72 0.31
N SER A 240 21.18 -4.55 0.08
CA SER A 240 20.12 -4.36 -0.92
C SER A 240 20.63 -4.50 -2.36
N VAL A 241 21.95 -4.33 -2.56
CA VAL A 241 22.65 -4.57 -3.82
C VAL A 241 23.90 -5.38 -3.51
N ALA A 242 23.88 -6.65 -3.85
CA ALA A 242 25.04 -7.54 -3.67
C ALA A 242 25.83 -7.68 -4.98
N ASN A 243 27.15 -7.69 -4.86
CA ASN A 243 28.01 -8.08 -5.99
C ASN A 243 27.75 -9.54 -6.34
N GLY A 244 27.55 -9.86 -7.64
CA GLY A 244 27.26 -11.23 -8.08
C GLY A 244 28.35 -12.27 -7.71
N ASN A 245 29.59 -11.85 -7.50
CA ASN A 245 30.65 -12.74 -7.02
C ASN A 245 30.49 -13.09 -5.53
N ILE A 246 29.96 -12.15 -4.72
CA ILE A 246 29.63 -12.41 -3.32
C ILE A 246 28.44 -13.37 -3.24
N SER A 247 27.41 -13.17 -4.06
CA SER A 247 26.27 -14.09 -4.14
C SER A 247 26.71 -15.51 -4.47
N ARG A 248 27.58 -15.69 -5.48
CA ARG A 248 28.14 -17.01 -5.86
C ARG A 248 28.99 -17.68 -4.80
N PHE A 249 29.55 -16.91 -3.88
CA PHE A 249 30.33 -17.47 -2.77
C PHE A 249 29.43 -18.14 -1.72
N PHE A 250 28.15 -17.68 -1.60
CA PHE A 250 27.20 -18.21 -0.62
C PHE A 250 26.26 -19.29 -1.19
N ASP A 251 26.20 -19.47 -2.50
CA ASP A 251 25.51 -20.57 -3.18
C ASP A 251 26.37 -21.86 -3.16
#